data_b7078d34e9b411f6b158fde4d6c6caff
#
_entry.id   b7078d34e9b411f6b158fde4d6c6caff
#
_cell.length_a   1.000
_cell.length_b   1.000
_cell.length_c   1.000
_cell.angle_alpha   90.00
_cell.angle_beta   90.00
_cell.angle_gamma   90.00
#
_symmetry.space_group_name_H-M   'P 1'
#
loop_
_entity.id
_entity.type
_entity.pdbx_description
1 polymer ?
#
loop_
_entity_poly.entity_id
_entity_poly.type
_entity_poly.pdbx_seq_one_letter_code
_entity_poly.pdbx_strand_id
1 'polypeptide(L)'
;MNKKRTIFIIFVITLLLNSTSGCDVINSAVHSLRSTKNFVPLSSDSRVLCEPGAGKFAQQMAALLPQAIEEVEKGQYRPFVKKIEIYVCASQHSYTDYTGLNAPASLTLKGVFFSPRLVEEKRPLLLYLAHELSHLHLEQQIGPFKFALLPAWFKEGLAAMVSNGGGAQNVTEAQAIEAFKNGKHFEPNTAGGIFIRKYGSYWGLSPHLFYRQSMMFVRYLKEKNEKQFRRFLLNIQNGTRFIKAFNDTFNDDISLIWRDFLQDIMKNKVEAIN
;
A
#
# COMPACT_ATOMS: atom_id res chain seq x y z
N MET A 1 1.11 14.27 24.90
CA MET A 1 1.25 14.43 23.43
C MET A 1 2.36 15.43 23.18
N ASN A 2 3.39 15.08 22.40
CA ASN A 2 4.61 15.89 22.26
C ASN A 2 4.31 17.15 21.42
N LYS A 3 4.59 18.35 21.94
CA LYS A 3 4.34 19.66 21.28
C LYS A 3 4.77 19.71 19.80
N LYS A 4 5.89 19.05 19.46
CA LYS A 4 6.38 18.95 18.07
C LYS A 4 5.45 18.15 17.16
N ARG A 5 4.77 17.11 17.68
CA ARG A 5 3.76 16.33 16.93
C ARG A 5 2.50 17.14 16.67
N THR A 6 2.06 17.91 17.68
CA THR A 6 0.87 18.77 17.56
C THR A 6 1.09 19.90 16.53
N ILE A 7 2.25 20.55 16.56
CA ILE A 7 2.61 21.62 15.60
C ILE A 7 2.71 21.06 14.18
N PHE A 8 3.29 19.87 14.00
CA PHE A 8 3.39 19.21 12.68
C PHE A 8 2.01 18.84 12.11
N ILE A 9 1.12 18.33 12.95
CA ILE A 9 -0.26 18.01 12.56
C ILE A 9 -1.04 19.28 12.19
N ILE A 10 -0.92 20.36 12.97
CA ILE A 10 -1.57 21.65 12.68
C ILE A 10 -1.02 22.25 11.37
N PHE A 11 0.28 22.20 11.15
CA PHE A 11 0.91 22.70 9.91
C PHE A 11 0.45 21.91 8.68
N VAL A 12 0.36 20.59 8.77
CA VAL A 12 -0.17 19.73 7.71
C VAL A 12 -1.65 20.02 7.44
N ILE A 13 -2.47 20.21 8.47
CA ILE A 13 -3.90 20.57 8.33
C ILE A 13 -4.07 21.95 7.67
N THR A 14 -3.30 22.95 8.07
CA THR A 14 -3.42 24.31 7.50
C THR A 14 -2.99 24.36 6.03
N LEU A 15 -2.03 23.56 5.61
CA LEU A 15 -1.58 23.47 4.23
C LEU A 15 -2.58 22.74 3.31
N LEU A 16 -3.44 21.89 3.89
CA LEU A 16 -4.36 20.98 3.17
C LEU A 16 -5.75 21.59 2.91
N LEU A 17 -6.09 22.71 3.54
CA LEU A 17 -7.41 23.34 3.42
C LEU A 17 -7.71 23.98 2.06
N ASN A 18 -6.78 23.97 1.11
CA ASN A 18 -6.91 24.66 -0.19
C ASN A 18 -7.08 23.75 -1.42
N SER A 19 -7.31 22.43 -1.27
CA SER A 19 -7.53 21.55 -2.42
C SER A 19 -8.58 20.48 -2.17
N THR A 20 -9.48 20.29 -3.13
CA THR A 20 -10.56 19.28 -3.09
C THR A 20 -10.06 17.82 -3.02
N SER A 21 -8.84 17.54 -3.44
CA SER A 21 -8.19 16.21 -3.33
C SER A 21 -7.52 15.97 -1.98
N GLY A 22 -7.41 17.00 -1.13
CA GLY A 22 -6.83 16.91 0.22
C GLY A 22 -7.81 16.42 1.29
N CYS A 23 -9.12 16.41 1.01
CA CYS A 23 -10.14 16.10 2.02
C CYS A 23 -10.00 14.70 2.62
N ASP A 24 -9.70 13.68 1.82
CA ASP A 24 -9.58 12.31 2.32
C ASP A 24 -8.36 12.11 3.22
N VAL A 25 -7.25 12.80 2.92
CA VAL A 25 -6.02 12.73 3.72
C VAL A 25 -6.20 13.43 5.05
N ILE A 26 -6.83 14.61 5.02
CA ILE A 26 -7.14 15.37 6.24
C ILE A 26 -8.12 14.59 7.09
N ASN A 27 -9.19 14.07 6.46
CA ASN A 27 -10.19 13.27 7.13
C ASN A 27 -9.55 12.05 7.81
N SER A 28 -8.76 11.26 7.09
CA SER A 28 -8.05 10.12 7.67
C SER A 28 -7.06 10.53 8.77
N ALA A 29 -6.34 11.64 8.62
CA ALA A 29 -5.44 12.14 9.66
C ALA A 29 -6.19 12.56 10.93
N VAL A 30 -7.33 13.26 10.81
CA VAL A 30 -8.18 13.66 11.95
C VAL A 30 -8.75 12.43 12.64
N HIS A 31 -9.30 11.48 11.90
CA HIS A 31 -9.80 10.22 12.45
C HIS A 31 -8.71 9.41 13.16
N SER A 32 -7.47 9.42 12.64
CA SER A 32 -6.32 8.79 13.28
C SER A 32 -5.93 9.39 14.63
N LEU A 33 -6.49 10.54 15.03
CA LEU A 33 -6.28 11.12 16.37
C LEU A 33 -7.18 10.51 17.45
N ARG A 34 -8.24 9.80 17.08
CA ARG A 34 -9.17 9.17 18.05
C ARG A 34 -8.42 8.20 18.96
N SER A 35 -8.83 8.16 20.23
CA SER A 35 -8.25 7.24 21.22
C SER A 35 -8.56 5.78 20.89
N THR A 36 -7.55 4.93 20.87
CA THR A 36 -7.67 3.47 20.68
C THR A 36 -7.78 2.69 22.00
N LYS A 37 -8.15 3.35 23.11
CA LYS A 37 -8.26 2.72 24.43
C LYS A 37 -9.27 1.58 24.51
N ASN A 38 -10.23 1.54 23.60
CA ASN A 38 -11.22 0.47 23.51
C ASN A 38 -10.70 -0.81 22.84
N PHE A 39 -9.50 -0.76 22.25
CA PHE A 39 -8.87 -1.94 21.68
C PHE A 39 -8.04 -2.65 22.74
N VAL A 40 -8.34 -3.92 22.96
CA VAL A 40 -7.66 -4.77 23.93
C VAL A 40 -6.69 -5.68 23.20
N PRO A 41 -5.43 -5.78 23.65
CA PRO A 41 -4.46 -6.71 23.07
C PRO A 41 -4.96 -8.14 23.20
N LEU A 42 -4.81 -8.93 22.13
CA LEU A 42 -5.12 -10.34 22.14
C LEU A 42 -4.10 -11.10 23.01
N SER A 43 -4.55 -12.03 23.84
CA SER A 43 -3.67 -12.79 24.75
C SER A 43 -2.68 -13.69 24.00
N SER A 44 -3.05 -14.21 22.83
CA SER A 44 -2.19 -15.05 21.99
C SER A 44 -1.14 -14.26 21.19
N ASP A 45 -1.39 -13.00 20.88
CA ASP A 45 -0.43 -12.12 20.20
C ASP A 45 -0.76 -10.65 20.51
N SER A 46 0.02 -10.01 21.35
CA SER A 46 -0.19 -8.63 21.79
C SER A 46 0.02 -7.57 20.69
N ARG A 47 0.44 -7.95 19.50
CA ARG A 47 0.51 -7.08 18.31
C ARG A 47 -0.86 -6.88 17.68
N VAL A 48 -1.80 -7.79 17.96
CA VAL A 48 -3.18 -7.73 17.48
C VAL A 48 -4.06 -7.17 18.58
N LEU A 49 -4.67 -6.04 18.33
CA LEU A 49 -5.58 -5.37 19.24
C LEU A 49 -6.99 -5.44 18.63
N CYS A 50 -8.01 -5.73 19.43
CA CYS A 50 -9.38 -5.82 18.93
C CYS A 50 -10.38 -5.08 19.83
N GLU A 51 -11.45 -4.62 19.23
CA GLU A 51 -12.60 -4.15 19.95
C GLU A 51 -13.38 -5.33 20.57
N PRO A 52 -14.13 -5.11 21.66
CA PRO A 52 -15.08 -6.08 22.17
C PRO A 52 -16.02 -6.55 21.05
N GLY A 53 -16.17 -7.88 20.92
CA GLY A 53 -16.93 -8.52 19.84
C GLY A 53 -16.13 -8.93 18.61
N ALA A 54 -14.93 -8.40 18.37
CA ALA A 54 -14.08 -8.75 17.24
C ALA A 54 -13.09 -9.91 17.51
N GLY A 55 -13.15 -10.54 18.68
CA GLY A 55 -12.15 -11.53 19.13
C GLY A 55 -11.91 -12.68 18.18
N LYS A 56 -12.96 -13.25 17.56
CA LYS A 56 -12.82 -14.35 16.58
C LYS A 56 -12.05 -13.92 15.34
N PHE A 57 -12.33 -12.74 14.81
CA PHE A 57 -11.62 -12.18 13.67
C PHE A 57 -10.17 -11.86 14.04
N ALA A 58 -9.94 -11.27 15.21
CA ALA A 58 -8.60 -10.99 15.72
C ALA A 58 -7.74 -12.26 15.86
N GLN A 59 -8.30 -13.38 16.31
CA GLN A 59 -7.61 -14.66 16.38
C GLN A 59 -7.18 -15.17 15.00
N GLN A 60 -8.03 -15.01 13.97
CA GLN A 60 -7.67 -15.37 12.60
C GLN A 60 -6.51 -14.51 12.09
N MET A 61 -6.53 -13.18 12.36
CA MET A 61 -5.46 -12.27 11.97
C MET A 61 -4.16 -12.62 12.71
N ALA A 62 -4.21 -12.93 14.00
CA ALA A 62 -3.03 -13.33 14.79
C ALA A 62 -2.40 -14.62 14.27
N ALA A 63 -3.20 -15.60 13.85
CA ALA A 63 -2.71 -16.84 13.28
C ALA A 63 -1.97 -16.65 11.95
N LEU A 64 -2.36 -15.65 11.15
CA LEU A 64 -1.77 -15.33 9.83
C LEU A 64 -0.60 -14.33 9.93
N LEU A 65 -0.49 -13.60 11.03
CA LEU A 65 0.47 -12.50 11.18
C LEU A 65 1.94 -12.92 11.00
N PRO A 66 2.42 -14.05 11.54
CA PRO A 66 3.80 -14.49 11.34
C PRO A 66 4.14 -14.71 9.86
N GLN A 67 3.25 -15.38 9.12
CA GLN A 67 3.44 -15.62 7.68
C GLN A 67 3.44 -14.31 6.89
N ALA A 68 2.51 -13.40 7.18
CA ALA A 68 2.44 -12.11 6.50
C ALA A 68 3.69 -11.26 6.74
N ILE A 69 4.26 -11.30 7.95
CA ILE A 69 5.53 -10.63 8.28
C ILE A 69 6.67 -11.22 7.44
N GLU A 70 6.79 -12.55 7.40
CA GLU A 70 7.84 -13.24 6.63
C GLU A 70 7.77 -12.88 5.14
N GLU A 71 6.56 -12.91 4.54
CA GLU A 71 6.35 -12.53 3.15
C GLU A 71 6.79 -11.08 2.87
N VAL A 72 6.47 -10.15 3.77
CA VAL A 72 6.84 -8.74 3.63
C VAL A 72 8.35 -8.53 3.79
N GLU A 73 8.97 -9.09 4.82
CA GLU A 73 10.40 -8.96 5.07
C GLU A 73 11.23 -9.56 3.93
N LYS A 74 10.82 -10.73 3.43
CA LYS A 74 11.43 -11.37 2.26
C LYS A 74 11.25 -10.52 1.00
N GLY A 75 10.04 -10.02 0.74
CA GLY A 75 9.72 -9.24 -0.46
C GLY A 75 10.34 -7.85 -0.46
N GLN A 76 10.59 -7.27 0.71
CA GLN A 76 11.19 -5.94 0.88
C GLN A 76 12.65 -5.98 1.37
N TYR A 77 13.24 -7.16 1.53
CA TYR A 77 14.67 -7.39 1.82
C TYR A 77 15.18 -6.82 3.16
N ARG A 78 14.29 -6.49 4.10
CA ARG A 78 14.61 -5.98 5.44
C ARG A 78 13.56 -6.40 6.47
N PRO A 79 13.95 -6.52 7.75
CA PRO A 79 12.97 -6.72 8.82
C PRO A 79 12.21 -5.43 9.14
N PHE A 80 11.08 -5.56 9.83
CA PHE A 80 10.42 -4.44 10.47
C PHE A 80 11.33 -3.80 11.53
N VAL A 81 11.33 -2.48 11.61
CA VAL A 81 12.21 -1.73 12.54
C VAL A 81 11.47 -1.19 13.77
N LYS A 82 10.15 -1.33 13.81
CA LYS A 82 9.30 -0.93 14.94
C LYS A 82 8.26 -2.01 15.21
N LYS A 83 7.67 -1.96 16.42
CA LYS A 83 6.54 -2.81 16.78
C LYS A 83 5.42 -2.71 15.72
N ILE A 84 4.90 -3.85 15.33
CA ILE A 84 3.71 -3.96 14.49
C ILE A 84 2.50 -3.85 15.42
N GLU A 85 1.53 -3.03 15.06
CA GLU A 85 0.23 -2.96 15.73
C GLU A 85 -0.87 -3.02 14.68
N ILE A 86 -1.74 -4.02 14.79
CA ILE A 86 -2.92 -4.17 13.96
C ILE A 86 -4.17 -4.07 14.83
N TYR A 87 -5.14 -3.33 14.34
CA TYR A 87 -6.38 -3.01 15.02
C TYR A 87 -7.55 -3.67 14.28
N VAL A 88 -8.28 -4.54 14.95
CA VAL A 88 -9.42 -5.28 14.40
C VAL A 88 -10.70 -4.67 14.94
N CYS A 89 -11.45 -4.02 14.05
CA CYS A 89 -12.70 -3.34 14.37
C CYS A 89 -13.87 -4.33 14.45
N ALA A 90 -14.82 -4.06 15.34
CA ALA A 90 -16.02 -4.89 15.52
C ALA A 90 -17.13 -4.57 14.50
N SER A 91 -17.09 -3.39 13.87
CA SER A 91 -18.07 -2.97 12.87
C SER A 91 -17.44 -2.10 11.79
N GLN A 92 -18.09 -2.01 10.62
CA GLN A 92 -17.69 -1.08 9.56
C GLN A 92 -17.81 0.38 10.04
N HIS A 93 -18.79 0.69 10.86
CA HIS A 93 -18.96 2.04 11.43
C HIS A 93 -17.72 2.42 12.29
N SER A 94 -17.34 1.55 13.23
CA SER A 94 -16.15 1.75 14.04
C SER A 94 -14.88 1.90 13.18
N TYR A 95 -14.69 1.03 12.17
CA TYR A 95 -13.58 1.14 11.23
C TYR A 95 -13.54 2.53 10.56
N THR A 96 -14.68 3.00 10.04
CA THR A 96 -14.77 4.34 9.43
C THR A 96 -14.48 5.45 10.43
N ASP A 97 -14.90 5.28 11.67
CA ASP A 97 -14.64 6.22 12.76
C ASP A 97 -13.15 6.39 13.10
N TYR A 98 -12.35 5.33 12.95
CA TYR A 98 -10.90 5.38 13.22
C TYR A 98 -10.07 5.74 12.01
N THR A 99 -10.56 5.45 10.80
CA THR A 99 -9.77 5.60 9.57
C THR A 99 -10.23 6.74 8.67
N GLY A 100 -11.51 7.15 8.79
CA GLY A 100 -12.16 8.07 7.84
C GLY A 100 -12.43 7.47 6.47
N LEU A 101 -12.28 6.15 6.31
CA LEU A 101 -12.30 5.47 5.00
C LEU A 101 -13.40 4.41 4.95
N ASN A 102 -13.92 4.17 3.76
CA ASN A 102 -14.82 3.04 3.46
C ASN A 102 -14.05 1.94 2.70
N ALA A 103 -12.97 1.44 3.31
CA ALA A 103 -12.13 0.38 2.77
C ALA A 103 -12.21 -0.87 3.66
N PRO A 104 -11.77 -2.05 3.21
CA PRO A 104 -11.71 -3.25 4.04
C PRO A 104 -10.52 -3.25 5.02
N ALA A 105 -9.45 -2.54 4.69
CA ALA A 105 -8.26 -2.36 5.51
C ALA A 105 -7.56 -1.05 5.15
N SER A 106 -6.73 -0.51 6.03
CA SER A 106 -5.91 0.67 5.74
C SER A 106 -4.80 0.88 6.76
N LEU A 107 -3.66 1.40 6.30
CA LEU A 107 -2.62 1.96 7.14
C LEU A 107 -3.02 3.36 7.61
N THR A 108 -2.84 3.63 8.90
CA THR A 108 -3.05 4.93 9.56
C THR A 108 -1.79 5.35 10.33
N LEU A 109 -1.79 6.56 10.91
CA LEU A 109 -0.67 7.01 11.78
C LEU A 109 -0.49 6.18 13.06
N LYS A 110 -1.45 5.32 13.42
CA LYS A 110 -1.38 4.47 14.62
C LYS A 110 -0.99 3.02 14.32
N GLY A 111 -1.17 2.59 13.10
CA GLY A 111 -0.98 1.22 12.66
C GLY A 111 -2.01 0.82 11.61
N VAL A 112 -2.18 -0.46 11.40
CA VAL A 112 -3.08 -0.99 10.39
C VAL A 112 -4.44 -1.33 11.00
N PHE A 113 -5.51 -0.84 10.39
CA PHE A 113 -6.88 -1.13 10.80
C PHE A 113 -7.56 -2.07 9.82
N PHE A 114 -8.32 -3.03 10.37
CA PHE A 114 -9.06 -4.04 9.61
C PHE A 114 -10.55 -3.97 9.91
N SER A 115 -11.35 -3.91 8.85
CA SER A 115 -12.82 -3.92 8.90
C SER A 115 -13.36 -5.36 8.93
N PRO A 116 -14.47 -5.66 9.65
CA PRO A 116 -15.12 -6.95 9.64
C PRO A 116 -15.63 -7.37 8.24
N ARG A 117 -15.76 -6.45 7.29
CA ARG A 117 -16.08 -6.76 5.89
C ARG A 117 -15.15 -7.79 5.27
N LEU A 118 -13.90 -7.90 5.74
CA LEU A 118 -12.98 -8.92 5.26
C LEU A 118 -13.52 -10.33 5.51
N VAL A 119 -14.11 -10.57 6.68
CA VAL A 119 -14.73 -11.86 7.04
C VAL A 119 -16.11 -12.00 6.43
N GLU A 120 -16.93 -10.96 6.52
CA GLU A 120 -18.32 -10.95 6.00
C GLU A 120 -18.36 -11.20 4.50
N GLU A 121 -17.45 -10.61 3.74
CA GLU A 121 -17.32 -10.77 2.30
C GLU A 121 -16.39 -11.94 1.90
N LYS A 122 -15.96 -12.78 2.87
CA LYS A 122 -15.06 -13.93 2.67
C LYS A 122 -13.79 -13.60 1.88
N ARG A 123 -13.19 -12.45 2.15
CA ARG A 123 -11.99 -12.01 1.48
C ARG A 123 -10.75 -12.76 1.99
N PRO A 124 -9.71 -12.97 1.16
CA PRO A 124 -8.50 -13.69 1.55
C PRO A 124 -7.66 -12.87 2.56
N LEU A 125 -7.82 -13.15 3.85
CA LEU A 125 -7.25 -12.36 4.95
C LEU A 125 -5.74 -12.18 4.85
N LEU A 126 -4.99 -13.25 4.51
CA LEU A 126 -3.53 -13.19 4.38
C LEU A 126 -3.08 -12.16 3.35
N LEU A 127 -3.74 -12.11 2.19
CA LEU A 127 -3.38 -11.16 1.13
C LEU A 127 -3.59 -9.71 1.56
N TYR A 128 -4.71 -9.42 2.25
CA TYR A 128 -4.95 -8.08 2.80
C TYR A 128 -3.97 -7.73 3.91
N LEU A 129 -3.69 -8.68 4.80
CA LEU A 129 -2.75 -8.49 5.90
C LEU A 129 -1.33 -8.18 5.37
N ALA A 130 -0.82 -9.00 4.45
CA ALA A 130 0.49 -8.77 3.85
C ALA A 130 0.55 -7.47 3.03
N HIS A 131 -0.53 -7.10 2.35
CA HIS A 131 -0.64 -5.82 1.61
C HIS A 131 -0.47 -4.62 2.54
N GLU A 132 -1.27 -4.55 3.59
CA GLU A 132 -1.20 -3.44 4.54
C GLU A 132 0.10 -3.43 5.35
N LEU A 133 0.62 -4.60 5.70
CA LEU A 133 1.93 -4.72 6.34
C LEU A 133 3.07 -4.28 5.42
N SER A 134 2.95 -4.45 4.11
CA SER A 134 3.93 -3.93 3.14
C SER A 134 4.01 -2.39 3.18
N HIS A 135 2.86 -1.72 3.29
CA HIS A 135 2.82 -0.27 3.50
C HIS A 135 3.41 0.13 4.85
N LEU A 136 3.03 -0.54 5.93
CA LEU A 136 3.56 -0.28 7.28
C LEU A 136 5.08 -0.47 7.34
N HIS A 137 5.60 -1.53 6.72
CA HIS A 137 7.02 -1.81 6.67
C HIS A 137 7.78 -0.66 6.00
N LEU A 138 7.35 -0.24 4.81
CA LEU A 138 8.01 0.83 4.08
C LEU A 138 7.89 2.17 4.82
N GLU A 139 6.74 2.47 5.43
CA GLU A 139 6.57 3.66 6.27
C GLU A 139 7.50 3.63 7.49
N GLN A 140 7.67 2.48 8.14
CA GLN A 140 8.59 2.35 9.27
C GLN A 140 10.04 2.63 8.88
N GLN A 141 10.47 2.23 7.69
CA GLN A 141 11.84 2.46 7.20
C GLN A 141 12.12 3.95 6.92
N ILE A 142 11.18 4.67 6.29
CA ILE A 142 11.43 6.02 5.78
C ILE A 142 10.66 7.13 6.49
N GLY A 143 9.71 6.78 7.34
CA GLY A 143 8.81 7.70 8.02
C GLY A 143 7.60 8.13 7.18
N PRO A 144 6.50 8.57 7.84
CA PRO A 144 5.21 8.81 7.18
C PRO A 144 5.27 9.92 6.13
N PHE A 145 6.09 10.96 6.33
CA PHE A 145 6.23 12.05 5.38
C PHE A 145 6.85 11.58 4.06
N LYS A 146 8.00 10.89 4.12
CA LYS A 146 8.64 10.37 2.90
C LYS A 146 7.81 9.29 2.23
N PHE A 147 7.12 8.45 3.01
CA PHE A 147 6.17 7.46 2.48
C PHE A 147 5.04 8.12 1.70
N ALA A 148 4.48 9.23 2.19
CA ALA A 148 3.45 9.98 1.47
C ALA A 148 3.93 10.55 0.12
N LEU A 149 5.23 10.86 0.00
CA LEU A 149 5.85 11.38 -1.23
C LEU A 149 6.21 10.30 -2.26
N LEU A 150 6.08 9.02 -1.94
CA LEU A 150 6.27 7.95 -2.92
C LEU A 150 5.12 7.92 -3.94
N PRO A 151 5.39 7.59 -5.22
CA PRO A 151 4.34 7.40 -6.22
C PRO A 151 3.33 6.34 -5.79
N ALA A 152 2.04 6.59 -6.04
CA ALA A 152 0.99 5.66 -5.65
C ALA A 152 1.15 4.30 -6.35
N TRP A 153 1.42 4.30 -7.67
CA TRP A 153 1.64 3.07 -8.42
C TRP A 153 2.76 2.20 -7.83
N PHE A 154 3.82 2.83 -7.33
CA PHE A 154 4.93 2.08 -6.73
C PHE A 154 4.53 1.48 -5.37
N LYS A 155 3.87 2.25 -4.51
CA LYS A 155 3.41 1.75 -3.20
C LYS A 155 2.43 0.59 -3.35
N GLU A 156 1.40 0.79 -4.16
CA GLU A 156 0.36 -0.22 -4.38
C GLU A 156 0.89 -1.43 -5.15
N GLY A 157 1.76 -1.18 -6.15
CA GLY A 157 2.39 -2.26 -6.92
C GLY A 157 3.34 -3.11 -6.08
N LEU A 158 4.13 -2.50 -5.20
CA LEU A 158 5.00 -3.20 -4.26
C LEU A 158 4.18 -4.03 -3.27
N ALA A 159 3.16 -3.42 -2.67
CA ALA A 159 2.28 -4.09 -1.72
C ALA A 159 1.52 -5.26 -2.36
N ALA A 160 0.97 -5.07 -3.56
CA ALA A 160 0.30 -6.13 -4.31
C ALA A 160 1.27 -7.24 -4.74
N MET A 161 2.51 -6.92 -5.12
CA MET A 161 3.52 -7.91 -5.48
C MET A 161 3.94 -8.75 -4.26
N VAL A 162 4.24 -8.12 -3.15
CA VAL A 162 4.67 -8.78 -1.91
C VAL A 162 3.57 -9.68 -1.34
N SER A 163 2.32 -9.24 -1.42
CA SER A 163 1.15 -9.96 -0.93
C SER A 163 0.54 -10.94 -1.96
N ASN A 164 1.23 -11.24 -3.05
CA ASN A 164 0.74 -12.13 -4.10
C ASN A 164 -0.66 -11.74 -4.64
N GLY A 165 -0.86 -10.45 -4.91
CA GLY A 165 -2.07 -9.90 -5.50
C GLY A 165 -3.06 -9.29 -4.51
N GLY A 166 -2.67 -9.05 -3.26
CA GLY A 166 -3.48 -8.29 -2.30
C GLY A 166 -3.89 -6.93 -2.87
N GLY A 167 -5.16 -6.55 -2.70
CA GLY A 167 -5.72 -5.34 -3.31
C GLY A 167 -6.12 -5.48 -4.79
N ALA A 168 -5.59 -6.47 -5.52
CA ALA A 168 -5.85 -6.67 -6.95
C ALA A 168 -6.72 -7.90 -7.28
N GLN A 169 -7.35 -8.53 -6.27
CA GLN A 169 -7.98 -9.85 -6.38
C GLN A 169 -9.10 -9.92 -7.43
N ASN A 170 -9.81 -8.82 -7.67
CA ASN A 170 -10.95 -8.77 -8.59
C ASN A 170 -10.57 -8.56 -10.06
N VAL A 171 -9.27 -8.47 -10.37
CA VAL A 171 -8.76 -8.31 -11.74
C VAL A 171 -7.66 -9.32 -11.98
N THR A 172 -7.86 -10.19 -12.97
CA THR A 172 -6.84 -11.16 -13.39
C THR A 172 -5.73 -10.46 -14.18
N GLU A 173 -4.59 -11.13 -14.34
CA GLU A 173 -3.51 -10.62 -15.18
C GLU A 173 -3.94 -10.51 -16.65
N ALA A 174 -4.70 -11.48 -17.16
CA ALA A 174 -5.26 -11.44 -18.51
C ALA A 174 -6.16 -10.21 -18.74
N GLN A 175 -7.02 -9.87 -17.77
CA GLN A 175 -7.85 -8.67 -17.86
C GLN A 175 -7.01 -7.38 -17.83
N ALA A 176 -5.93 -7.34 -17.04
CA ALA A 176 -5.03 -6.19 -17.04
C ALA A 176 -4.27 -6.06 -18.37
N ILE A 177 -3.81 -7.18 -18.95
CA ILE A 177 -3.17 -7.20 -20.28
C ILE A 177 -4.15 -6.68 -21.34
N GLU A 178 -5.38 -7.11 -21.33
CA GLU A 178 -6.40 -6.62 -22.26
C GLU A 178 -6.65 -5.10 -22.07
N ALA A 179 -6.69 -4.62 -20.82
CA ALA A 179 -6.79 -3.20 -20.55
C ALA A 179 -5.59 -2.40 -21.10
N PHE A 180 -4.35 -2.90 -20.94
CA PHE A 180 -3.16 -2.30 -21.56
C PHE A 180 -3.29 -2.20 -23.08
N LYS A 181 -3.74 -3.27 -23.75
CA LYS A 181 -3.93 -3.30 -25.20
C LYS A 181 -4.96 -2.30 -25.70
N ASN A 182 -5.96 -1.99 -24.89
CA ASN A 182 -6.99 -1.00 -25.17
C ASN A 182 -6.63 0.43 -24.70
N GLY A 183 -5.36 0.68 -24.34
CA GLY A 183 -4.90 1.99 -23.87
C GLY A 183 -5.44 2.39 -22.50
N LYS A 184 -6.09 1.47 -21.76
CA LYS A 184 -6.61 1.70 -20.41
C LYS A 184 -5.55 1.36 -19.37
N HIS A 185 -4.62 2.27 -19.13
CA HIS A 185 -3.54 2.09 -18.17
C HIS A 185 -3.14 3.42 -17.51
N PHE A 186 -2.44 3.29 -16.39
CA PHE A 186 -1.79 4.45 -15.79
C PHE A 186 -0.46 4.77 -16.52
N GLU A 187 0.09 5.93 -16.23
CA GLU A 187 1.46 6.29 -16.59
C GLU A 187 2.28 6.51 -15.31
N PRO A 188 3.48 5.89 -15.20
CA PRO A 188 4.26 6.00 -13.99
C PRO A 188 4.81 7.42 -13.84
N ASN A 189 4.43 8.07 -12.74
CA ASN A 189 5.01 9.33 -12.31
C ASN A 189 6.17 9.08 -11.34
N THR A 190 7.07 10.05 -11.20
CA THR A 190 8.31 9.94 -10.42
C THR A 190 8.19 10.44 -8.99
N ALA A 191 7.07 11.06 -8.65
CA ALA A 191 6.80 11.55 -7.30
C ALA A 191 5.35 11.32 -6.93
N GLY A 192 5.11 10.96 -5.68
CA GLY A 192 3.81 11.08 -5.05
C GLY A 192 3.56 12.53 -4.67
N GLY A 193 2.32 12.84 -4.33
CA GLY A 193 1.92 14.15 -3.83
C GLY A 193 1.03 14.02 -2.61
N ILE A 194 1.18 14.94 -1.68
CA ILE A 194 0.24 15.06 -0.57
C ILE A 194 -1.09 15.65 -1.10
N PHE A 195 -1.01 16.53 -2.09
CA PHE A 195 -2.14 17.25 -2.66
C PHE A 195 -2.71 16.62 -3.92
N ILE A 196 -1.88 16.14 -4.82
CA ILE A 196 -2.30 15.50 -6.07
C ILE A 196 -1.81 14.07 -6.06
N ARG A 197 -2.72 13.16 -5.69
CA ARG A 197 -2.43 11.73 -5.69
C ARG A 197 -2.94 11.11 -6.99
N LYS A 198 -2.02 10.65 -7.82
CA LYS A 198 -2.37 9.93 -9.05
C LYS A 198 -2.67 8.47 -8.72
N TYR A 199 -3.86 8.20 -8.22
CA TYR A 199 -4.42 6.84 -8.11
C TYR A 199 -5.18 6.44 -9.38
N GLY A 200 -5.70 5.23 -9.41
CA GLY A 200 -6.42 4.68 -10.56
C GLY A 200 -7.51 5.61 -11.12
N SER A 201 -8.27 6.27 -10.26
CA SER A 201 -9.31 7.22 -10.66
C SER A 201 -8.79 8.39 -11.51
N TYR A 202 -7.54 8.81 -11.34
CA TYR A 202 -6.91 9.85 -12.17
C TYR A 202 -6.83 9.44 -13.66
N TRP A 203 -6.71 8.13 -13.93
CA TRP A 203 -6.67 7.55 -15.28
C TRP A 203 -7.97 6.81 -15.66
N GLY A 204 -9.06 7.00 -14.90
CA GLY A 204 -10.32 6.32 -15.14
C GLY A 204 -10.27 4.80 -14.87
N LEU A 205 -9.30 4.33 -14.08
CA LEU A 205 -9.14 2.93 -13.73
C LEU A 205 -9.84 2.61 -12.40
N SER A 206 -10.40 1.40 -12.31
CA SER A 206 -10.84 0.88 -11.01
C SER A 206 -9.63 0.63 -10.09
N PRO A 207 -9.79 0.68 -8.75
CA PRO A 207 -8.69 0.42 -7.83
C PRO A 207 -7.99 -0.93 -8.07
N HIS A 208 -8.75 -2.00 -8.27
CA HIS A 208 -8.19 -3.33 -8.51
C HIS A 208 -7.41 -3.43 -9.82
N LEU A 209 -7.87 -2.74 -10.88
CA LEU A 209 -7.14 -2.69 -12.15
C LEU A 209 -5.83 -1.91 -12.00
N PHE A 210 -5.88 -0.75 -11.35
CA PHE A 210 -4.69 0.05 -11.06
C PHE A 210 -3.66 -0.73 -10.24
N TYR A 211 -4.09 -1.45 -9.18
CA TYR A 211 -3.21 -2.26 -8.36
C TYR A 211 -2.61 -3.44 -9.13
N ARG A 212 -3.41 -4.10 -9.97
CA ARG A 212 -2.92 -5.19 -10.83
C ARG A 212 -1.87 -4.70 -11.83
N GLN A 213 -2.14 -3.61 -12.51
CA GLN A 213 -1.20 -3.01 -13.47
C GLN A 213 0.08 -2.53 -12.76
N SER A 214 -0.07 -1.89 -11.61
CA SER A 214 1.06 -1.43 -10.78
C SER A 214 1.93 -2.61 -10.31
N MET A 215 1.30 -3.71 -9.86
CA MET A 215 1.97 -4.95 -9.50
C MET A 215 2.77 -5.52 -10.68
N MET A 216 2.16 -5.58 -11.86
CA MET A 216 2.82 -6.10 -13.07
C MET A 216 4.07 -5.28 -13.42
N PHE A 217 3.99 -3.96 -13.34
CA PHE A 217 5.14 -3.10 -13.62
C PHE A 217 6.24 -3.21 -12.54
N VAL A 218 5.90 -3.26 -11.26
CA VAL A 218 6.90 -3.46 -10.18
C VAL A 218 7.55 -4.84 -10.31
N ARG A 219 6.78 -5.88 -10.65
CA ARG A 219 7.28 -7.22 -10.93
C ARG A 219 8.24 -7.23 -12.13
N TYR A 220 7.88 -6.55 -13.21
CA TYR A 220 8.75 -6.40 -14.38
C TYR A 220 10.11 -5.78 -14.02
N LEU A 221 10.11 -4.69 -13.21
CA LEU A 221 11.37 -4.09 -12.74
C LEU A 221 12.23 -5.08 -11.94
N LYS A 222 11.60 -5.92 -11.13
CA LYS A 222 12.29 -6.96 -10.34
C LYS A 222 12.82 -8.08 -11.23
N GLU A 223 12.02 -8.63 -12.12
CA GLU A 223 12.36 -9.76 -12.98
C GLU A 223 13.42 -9.40 -14.01
N LYS A 224 13.41 -8.17 -14.53
CA LYS A 224 14.43 -7.68 -15.46
C LYS A 224 15.83 -7.70 -14.82
N ASN A 225 15.96 -7.31 -13.56
CA ASN A 225 17.19 -7.43 -12.78
C ASN A 225 16.92 -7.34 -11.27
N GLU A 226 16.85 -8.48 -10.60
CA GLU A 226 16.55 -8.53 -9.16
C GLU A 226 17.60 -7.81 -8.29
N LYS A 227 18.90 -7.86 -8.66
CA LYS A 227 19.96 -7.17 -7.91
C LYS A 227 19.80 -5.65 -7.99
N GLN A 228 19.45 -5.13 -9.17
CA GLN A 228 19.14 -3.71 -9.34
C GLN A 228 17.87 -3.32 -8.59
N PHE A 229 16.79 -4.10 -8.71
CA PHE A 229 15.55 -3.84 -7.97
C PHE A 229 15.77 -3.82 -6.47
N ARG A 230 16.52 -4.79 -5.94
CA ARG A 230 16.90 -4.81 -4.52
C ARG A 230 17.66 -3.56 -4.13
N ARG A 231 18.68 -3.13 -4.91
CA ARG A 231 19.44 -1.89 -4.65
C ARG A 231 18.52 -0.67 -4.66
N PHE A 232 17.63 -0.58 -5.63
CA PHE A 232 16.63 0.49 -5.74
C PHE A 232 15.76 0.58 -4.48
N LEU A 233 15.17 -0.54 -4.06
CA LEU A 233 14.30 -0.57 -2.90
C LEU A 233 15.06 -0.23 -1.60
N LEU A 234 16.28 -0.77 -1.43
CA LEU A 234 17.13 -0.45 -0.29
C LEU A 234 17.54 1.04 -0.25
N ASN A 235 17.80 1.67 -1.40
CA ASN A 235 18.04 3.11 -1.48
C ASN A 235 16.83 3.92 -1.01
N ILE A 236 15.62 3.54 -1.41
CA ILE A 236 14.38 4.16 -0.91
C ILE A 236 14.28 3.97 0.61
N GLN A 237 14.47 2.76 1.11
CA GLN A 237 14.42 2.45 2.55
C GLN A 237 15.49 3.19 3.37
N ASN A 238 16.60 3.57 2.77
CA ASN A 238 17.61 4.47 3.35
C ASN A 238 17.20 5.96 3.27
N GLY A 239 16.01 6.25 2.75
CA GLY A 239 15.46 7.60 2.67
C GLY A 239 15.87 8.41 1.45
N THR A 240 16.50 7.79 0.44
CA THR A 240 16.77 8.42 -0.86
C THR A 240 15.45 8.75 -1.55
N ARG A 241 15.33 9.92 -2.18
CA ARG A 241 14.14 10.31 -2.95
C ARG A 241 13.91 9.31 -4.09
N PHE A 242 12.63 8.97 -4.35
CA PHE A 242 12.25 7.97 -5.34
C PHE A 242 12.96 8.16 -6.69
N ILE A 243 12.84 9.34 -7.30
CA ILE A 243 13.44 9.60 -8.61
C ILE A 243 14.97 9.46 -8.61
N LYS A 244 15.62 9.92 -7.52
CA LYS A 244 17.07 9.75 -7.39
C LYS A 244 17.46 8.28 -7.26
N ALA A 245 16.76 7.52 -6.41
CA ALA A 245 16.99 6.09 -6.24
C ALA A 245 16.76 5.33 -7.55
N PHE A 246 15.74 5.72 -8.34
CA PHE A 246 15.42 5.12 -9.63
C PHE A 246 16.55 5.38 -10.64
N ASN A 247 16.94 6.64 -10.86
CA ASN A 247 17.96 7.02 -11.83
C ASN A 247 19.34 6.45 -11.47
N ASP A 248 19.74 6.51 -10.18
CA ASP A 248 21.02 5.95 -9.70
C ASP A 248 21.10 4.42 -9.86
N THR A 249 19.94 3.77 -10.04
CA THR A 249 19.89 2.31 -10.11
C THR A 249 19.70 1.78 -11.52
N PHE A 250 18.78 2.35 -12.27
CA PHE A 250 18.39 1.81 -13.58
C PHE A 250 19.11 2.49 -14.76
N ASN A 251 19.72 3.67 -14.53
CA ASN A 251 20.40 4.50 -15.55
C ASN A 251 19.53 4.87 -16.77
N ASP A 252 18.22 4.73 -16.64
CA ASP A 252 17.23 4.99 -17.68
C ASP A 252 16.10 5.86 -17.13
N ASP A 253 15.43 6.58 -18.01
CA ASP A 253 14.20 7.28 -17.66
C ASP A 253 13.06 6.27 -17.46
N ILE A 254 12.24 6.51 -16.44
CA ILE A 254 11.10 5.65 -16.12
C ILE A 254 10.12 5.49 -17.30
N SER A 255 9.99 6.52 -18.13
CA SER A 255 9.13 6.49 -19.33
C SER A 255 9.67 5.55 -20.41
N LEU A 256 10.99 5.40 -20.52
CA LEU A 256 11.62 4.45 -21.43
C LEU A 256 11.36 3.02 -20.94
N ILE A 257 11.62 2.74 -19.68
CA ILE A 257 11.38 1.41 -19.10
C ILE A 257 9.89 1.04 -19.15
N TRP A 258 9.00 2.01 -18.94
CA TRP A 258 7.57 1.82 -19.08
C TRP A 258 7.16 1.46 -20.52
N ARG A 259 7.74 2.13 -21.49
CA ARG A 259 7.50 1.81 -22.90
C ARG A 259 7.98 0.42 -23.27
N ASP A 260 9.15 -0.01 -22.79
CA ASP A 260 9.66 -1.37 -22.97
C ASP A 260 8.69 -2.39 -22.35
N PHE A 261 8.23 -2.14 -21.12
CA PHE A 261 7.23 -2.97 -20.46
C PHE A 261 5.94 -3.11 -21.31
N LEU A 262 5.42 -2.00 -21.83
CA LEU A 262 4.23 -2.05 -22.70
C LEU A 262 4.50 -2.82 -23.99
N GLN A 263 5.68 -2.69 -24.59
CA GLN A 263 6.05 -3.46 -25.77
C GLN A 263 6.10 -4.96 -25.49
N ASP A 264 6.64 -5.37 -24.34
CA ASP A 264 6.70 -6.79 -23.95
C ASP A 264 5.28 -7.37 -23.73
N ILE A 265 4.38 -6.60 -23.11
CA ILE A 265 2.96 -7.00 -23.01
C ILE A 265 2.30 -7.17 -24.36
N MET A 266 2.64 -6.33 -25.36
CA MET A 266 2.08 -6.43 -26.70
C MET A 266 2.65 -7.62 -27.49
N LYS A 267 3.95 -7.94 -27.31
CA LYS A 267 4.63 -9.05 -28.01
C LYS A 267 4.16 -10.43 -27.56
N ASN A 268 3.96 -10.62 -26.24
CA ASN A 268 3.51 -11.90 -25.67
C ASN A 268 2.14 -12.39 -26.21
N LYS A 269 1.49 -11.65 -27.10
CA LYS A 269 0.31 -12.11 -27.85
C LYS A 269 0.68 -12.95 -29.09
N VAL A 270 1.85 -12.74 -29.67
CA VAL A 270 2.22 -13.40 -30.97
C VAL A 270 2.59 -14.87 -30.73
N GLU A 271 3.19 -15.18 -29.58
CA GLU A 271 3.62 -16.55 -29.24
C GLU A 271 2.48 -17.44 -28.72
N ALA A 272 1.39 -16.87 -28.21
CA ALA A 272 0.22 -17.64 -27.73
C ALA A 272 -0.81 -17.96 -28.83
N ILE A 273 -0.59 -17.53 -30.10
CA ILE A 273 -1.48 -17.74 -31.26
C ILE A 273 -0.83 -18.66 -32.30
N ASN A 274 0.44 -19.00 -32.15
CA ASN A 274 1.17 -19.99 -32.97
C ASN A 274 1.39 -21.28 -32.17
#